data_a417e9b3136cd67081911e16f30f5d4c
#
_entry.id   a417e9b3136cd67081911e16f30f5d4c
#
_cell.length_a   1.000
_cell.length_b   1.000
_cell.length_c   1.000
_cell.angle_alpha   90.00
_cell.angle_beta   90.00
_cell.angle_gamma   90.00
#
_symmetry.space_group_name_H-M   'P 1'
#
loop_
_entity.id
_entity.type
_entity.pdbx_description
1 polymer ?
#
loop_
_entity_poly.entity_id
_entity_poly.type
_entity_poly.pdbx_seq_one_letter_code
_entity_poly.pdbx_strand_id
1 'polypeptide(L)'
;MCQNMSGLSTAEVEFRKKAGLSNESVDSSTKTVAQIIRSNVVTYYNLIFLIITILLIVVGSFRDLTFLPIIIANMLIGIIQELRSKKILDDLTILNTPKITVRRNGSNQEVLADELVQDDVITLSAGGQIPADALVLSGNITVNEALITGEADEIVKKEGDSLFSGSFVISGECMAKLEKVGKDSYISGLMLQATQTKEGEQSEMIRALNRLVQTVGVIILPIGAILFLQQYFFSGATMKDSVTGMVAAILGMIPEGLYLLASVAMVVSVMRLGKQKVLIHDMKCIETLARVNVLCVDKTGTITVPEMEVAQFILAKDQNLAAEE
;
A
#
# COMPACT_ATOMS: atom_id res chain seq x y z
N MET A 1 -12.59 -1.21 41.80
CA MET A 1 -11.51 -2.14 41.37
C MET A 1 -10.38 -1.28 40.83
N CYS A 2 -9.22 -1.20 41.51
CA CYS A 2 -8.07 -0.50 40.99
C CYS A 2 -7.57 -1.29 39.75
N GLN A 3 -7.99 -0.89 38.57
CA GLN A 3 -7.44 -1.42 37.34
C GLN A 3 -5.96 -1.04 37.30
N ASN A 4 -5.14 -2.01 36.96
CA ASN A 4 -3.69 -1.99 36.99
C ASN A 4 -3.15 -0.84 36.10
N MET A 5 -2.97 0.35 36.64
CA MET A 5 -2.44 1.52 35.93
C MET A 5 -0.94 1.40 35.61
N SER A 6 -0.28 0.27 35.95
CA SER A 6 1.14 0.06 35.68
C SER A 6 1.46 -0.25 34.24
N GLY A 7 0.45 -0.55 33.42
CA GLY A 7 0.62 -1.00 32.03
C GLY A 7 1.17 -2.42 31.93
N LEU A 8 1.34 -2.91 30.71
CA LEU A 8 1.83 -4.26 30.42
C LEU A 8 3.34 -4.38 30.69
N SER A 9 3.75 -5.56 31.12
CA SER A 9 5.18 -5.92 31.19
C SER A 9 5.72 -6.29 29.80
N THR A 10 7.02 -6.22 29.60
CA THR A 10 7.67 -6.61 28.34
C THR A 10 7.33 -8.03 27.92
N ALA A 11 7.25 -8.97 28.86
CA ALA A 11 6.90 -10.37 28.58
C ALA A 11 5.44 -10.52 28.08
N GLU A 12 4.52 -9.75 28.66
CA GLU A 12 3.10 -9.74 28.25
C GLU A 12 2.94 -9.12 26.84
N VAL A 13 3.70 -8.08 26.53
CA VAL A 13 3.73 -7.46 25.18
C VAL A 13 4.20 -8.47 24.14
N GLU A 14 5.30 -9.18 24.41
CA GLU A 14 5.81 -10.20 23.50
C GLU A 14 4.83 -11.36 23.31
N PHE A 15 4.17 -11.78 24.39
CA PHE A 15 3.15 -12.82 24.31
C PHE A 15 2.00 -12.39 23.38
N ARG A 16 1.51 -11.14 23.52
CA ARG A 16 0.43 -10.62 22.67
C ARG A 16 0.85 -10.47 21.21
N LYS A 17 2.08 -9.98 20.97
CA LYS A 17 2.64 -9.93 19.60
C LYS A 17 2.68 -11.33 18.95
N LYS A 18 3.13 -12.35 19.67
CA LYS A 18 3.15 -13.74 19.18
C LYS A 18 1.75 -14.32 18.98
N ALA A 19 0.77 -13.88 19.76
CA ALA A 19 -0.63 -14.28 19.62
C ALA A 19 -1.36 -13.55 18.49
N GLY A 20 -0.69 -12.61 17.76
CA GLY A 20 -1.30 -11.82 16.69
C GLY A 20 -2.26 -10.74 17.19
N LEU A 21 -2.12 -10.31 18.45
CA LEU A 21 -2.91 -9.25 19.09
C LEU A 21 -2.16 -7.91 19.02
N SER A 22 -1.49 -7.63 17.92
CA SER A 22 -0.81 -6.37 17.61
C SER A 22 -1.68 -5.48 16.72
N ASN A 23 -1.46 -4.17 16.81
CA ASN A 23 -2.17 -3.18 16.01
C ASN A 23 -1.52 -3.03 14.61
N GLU A 24 -0.99 -4.13 14.08
CA GLU A 24 -0.48 -4.13 12.70
C GLU A 24 -1.59 -3.74 11.72
N SER A 25 -1.30 -2.79 10.85
CA SER A 25 -2.24 -2.33 9.83
C SER A 25 -2.63 -3.50 8.91
N VAL A 26 -3.92 -3.71 8.69
CA VAL A 26 -4.46 -4.75 7.79
C VAL A 26 -4.12 -4.45 6.33
N ASP A 27 -3.86 -3.20 6.02
CA ASP A 27 -3.46 -2.73 4.70
C ASP A 27 -1.94 -2.79 4.50
N SER A 28 -1.40 -4.00 4.29
CA SER A 28 -0.21 -4.10 3.48
C SER A 28 -0.62 -3.83 2.03
N SER A 29 -0.73 -2.55 1.64
CA SER A 29 -0.96 -2.13 0.25
C SER A 29 0.16 -2.62 -0.69
N THR A 30 1.21 -3.19 -0.13
CA THR A 30 2.37 -3.71 -0.84
C THR A 30 2.31 -5.23 -0.94
N LYS A 31 2.57 -5.74 -2.16
CA LYS A 31 2.67 -7.19 -2.41
C LYS A 31 3.72 -7.83 -1.50
N THR A 32 3.48 -9.06 -1.06
CA THR A 32 4.49 -9.86 -0.36
C THR A 32 5.64 -10.23 -1.30
N VAL A 33 6.84 -10.52 -0.75
CA VAL A 33 8.00 -10.96 -1.53
C VAL A 33 7.67 -12.19 -2.39
N ALA A 34 6.93 -13.13 -1.84
CA ALA A 34 6.49 -14.33 -2.56
C ALA A 34 5.55 -14.00 -3.73
N GLN A 35 4.63 -13.05 -3.54
CA GLN A 35 3.77 -12.57 -4.61
C GLN A 35 4.53 -11.85 -5.71
N ILE A 36 5.55 -11.05 -5.36
CA ILE A 36 6.45 -10.39 -6.31
C ILE A 36 7.19 -11.41 -7.16
N ILE A 37 7.81 -12.41 -6.54
CA ILE A 37 8.52 -13.47 -7.25
C ILE A 37 7.55 -14.22 -8.17
N ARG A 38 6.41 -14.66 -7.64
CA ARG A 38 5.41 -15.40 -8.41
C ARG A 38 4.88 -14.59 -9.60
N SER A 39 4.59 -13.31 -9.45
CA SER A 39 4.07 -12.45 -10.52
C SER A 39 5.08 -12.19 -11.63
N ASN A 40 6.38 -12.22 -11.33
CA ASN A 40 7.44 -12.05 -12.32
C ASN A 40 7.85 -13.37 -12.99
N VAL A 41 7.76 -14.50 -12.27
CA VAL A 41 8.12 -15.82 -12.81
C VAL A 41 6.96 -16.41 -13.62
N VAL A 42 5.73 -16.36 -13.10
CA VAL A 42 4.55 -16.98 -13.72
C VAL A 42 3.84 -15.92 -14.59
N THR A 43 4.47 -15.57 -15.70
CA THR A 43 3.88 -14.70 -16.72
C THR A 43 3.47 -15.52 -17.95
N TYR A 44 2.51 -15.00 -18.70
CA TYR A 44 2.09 -15.59 -19.97
C TYR A 44 3.28 -15.78 -20.95
N TYR A 45 4.17 -14.81 -21.03
CA TYR A 45 5.34 -14.90 -21.89
C TYR A 45 6.36 -15.92 -21.41
N ASN A 46 6.62 -16.02 -20.11
CA ASN A 46 7.53 -17.03 -19.58
C ASN A 46 7.03 -18.44 -19.89
N LEU A 47 5.70 -18.64 -19.94
CA LEU A 47 5.12 -19.91 -20.37
C LEU A 47 5.40 -20.17 -21.86
N ILE A 48 5.25 -19.17 -22.73
CA ILE A 48 5.61 -19.28 -24.16
C ILE A 48 7.10 -19.61 -24.31
N PHE A 49 7.98 -18.90 -23.60
CA PHE A 49 9.41 -19.15 -23.63
C PHE A 49 9.77 -20.56 -23.16
N LEU A 50 9.07 -21.06 -22.14
CA LEU A 50 9.25 -22.44 -21.68
C LEU A 50 8.90 -23.45 -22.79
N ILE A 51 7.76 -23.25 -23.47
CA ILE A 51 7.34 -24.10 -24.58
C ILE A 51 8.35 -24.04 -25.72
N ILE A 52 8.81 -22.85 -26.10
CA ILE A 52 9.83 -22.64 -27.13
C ILE A 52 11.14 -23.35 -26.76
N THR A 53 11.56 -23.22 -25.50
CA THR A 53 12.77 -23.89 -24.99
C THR A 53 12.67 -25.40 -25.13
N ILE A 54 11.54 -25.99 -24.72
CA ILE A 54 11.29 -27.43 -24.85
C ILE A 54 11.33 -27.83 -26.31
N LEU A 55 10.69 -27.08 -27.21
CA LEU A 55 10.69 -27.34 -28.65
C LEU A 55 12.12 -27.35 -29.25
N LEU A 56 12.94 -26.35 -28.89
CA LEU A 56 14.34 -26.26 -29.36
C LEU A 56 15.21 -27.41 -28.84
N ILE A 57 15.00 -27.85 -27.60
CA ILE A 57 15.69 -28.99 -27.01
C ILE A 57 15.31 -30.29 -27.76
N VAL A 58 14.01 -30.51 -28.02
CA VAL A 58 13.52 -31.70 -28.76
C VAL A 58 14.09 -31.79 -30.15
N VAL A 59 14.21 -30.64 -30.85
CA VAL A 59 14.79 -30.59 -32.22
C VAL A 59 16.32 -30.56 -32.22
N GLY A 60 16.96 -30.49 -31.04
CA GLY A 60 18.42 -30.50 -30.89
C GLY A 60 19.11 -29.21 -31.32
N SER A 61 18.42 -28.05 -31.22
CA SER A 61 18.96 -26.72 -31.57
C SER A 61 19.45 -25.97 -30.31
N PHE A 62 20.44 -26.51 -29.65
CA PHE A 62 20.98 -25.90 -28.40
C PHE A 62 21.62 -24.51 -28.62
N ARG A 63 22.11 -24.22 -29.81
CA ARG A 63 22.69 -22.90 -30.12
C ARG A 63 21.67 -21.78 -30.07
N ASP A 64 20.41 -22.08 -30.31
CA ASP A 64 19.32 -21.08 -30.37
C ASP A 64 18.73 -20.80 -29.01
N LEU A 65 19.21 -21.46 -27.93
CA LEU A 65 18.86 -21.17 -26.53
C LEU A 65 19.56 -19.92 -25.97
N THR A 66 20.28 -19.16 -26.78
CA THR A 66 21.00 -17.93 -26.39
C THR A 66 20.07 -16.82 -25.85
N PHE A 67 18.76 -16.90 -26.09
CA PHE A 67 17.78 -15.99 -25.55
C PHE A 67 17.48 -16.25 -24.04
N LEU A 68 17.70 -17.46 -23.53
CA LEU A 68 17.40 -17.81 -22.13
C LEU A 68 18.13 -16.94 -21.12
N PRO A 69 19.45 -16.69 -21.24
CA PRO A 69 20.14 -15.75 -20.34
C PRO A 69 19.50 -14.35 -20.30
N ILE A 70 19.02 -13.88 -21.45
CA ILE A 70 18.37 -12.56 -21.55
C ILE A 70 17.04 -12.56 -20.80
N ILE A 71 16.22 -13.59 -20.96
CA ILE A 71 14.93 -13.73 -20.27
C ILE A 71 15.14 -13.84 -18.76
N ILE A 72 16.13 -14.66 -18.32
CA ILE A 72 16.47 -14.81 -16.92
C ILE A 72 16.95 -13.47 -16.34
N ALA A 73 17.80 -12.74 -17.08
CA ALA A 73 18.27 -11.43 -16.67
C ALA A 73 17.09 -10.42 -16.54
N ASN A 74 16.19 -10.37 -17.51
CA ASN A 74 15.02 -9.49 -17.49
C ASN A 74 14.09 -9.83 -16.30
N MET A 75 13.86 -11.11 -16.03
CA MET A 75 13.08 -11.57 -14.89
C MET A 75 13.74 -11.16 -13.57
N LEU A 76 15.05 -11.34 -13.40
CA LEU A 76 15.78 -10.93 -12.22
C LEU A 76 15.76 -9.42 -12.03
N ILE A 77 15.94 -8.65 -13.11
CA ILE A 77 15.85 -7.18 -13.06
C ILE A 77 14.46 -6.76 -12.60
N GLY A 78 13.40 -7.36 -13.15
CA GLY A 78 12.02 -7.08 -12.72
C GLY A 78 11.79 -7.35 -11.24
N ILE A 79 12.22 -8.51 -10.74
CA ILE A 79 12.13 -8.87 -9.32
C ILE A 79 12.89 -7.86 -8.45
N ILE A 80 14.15 -7.54 -8.80
CA ILE A 80 14.98 -6.61 -8.03
C ILE A 80 14.34 -5.22 -7.98
N GLN A 81 13.79 -4.75 -9.10
CA GLN A 81 13.15 -3.44 -9.17
C GLN A 81 11.88 -3.40 -8.32
N GLU A 82 11.02 -4.43 -8.40
CA GLU A 82 9.79 -4.48 -7.63
C GLU A 82 10.07 -4.60 -6.11
N LEU A 83 11.12 -5.35 -5.73
CA LEU A 83 11.60 -5.42 -4.33
C LEU A 83 12.14 -4.08 -3.84
N ARG A 84 12.90 -3.34 -4.67
CA ARG A 84 13.35 -1.99 -4.31
C ARG A 84 12.19 -1.02 -4.17
N SER A 85 11.21 -1.08 -5.06
CA SER A 85 10.00 -0.26 -4.99
C SER A 85 9.22 -0.53 -3.72
N LYS A 86 9.02 -1.82 -3.39
CA LYS A 86 8.40 -2.23 -2.12
C LYS A 86 9.13 -1.63 -0.93
N LYS A 87 10.46 -1.77 -0.87
CA LYS A 87 11.25 -1.23 0.24
C LYS A 87 11.07 0.29 0.39
N ILE A 88 11.08 1.04 -0.71
CA ILE A 88 10.88 2.49 -0.67
C ILE A 88 9.49 2.84 -0.11
N LEU A 89 8.44 2.12 -0.54
CA LEU A 89 7.09 2.35 -0.04
C LEU A 89 6.97 1.99 1.44
N ASP A 90 7.54 0.86 1.86
CA ASP A 90 7.54 0.42 3.26
C ASP A 90 8.29 1.45 4.15
N ASP A 91 9.47 1.95 3.71
CA ASP A 91 10.23 2.98 4.43
C ASP A 91 9.44 4.30 4.55
N LEU A 92 8.71 4.71 3.51
CA LEU A 92 7.86 5.92 3.55
C LEU A 92 6.66 5.74 4.49
N THR A 93 6.08 4.57 4.56
CA THR A 93 4.96 4.25 5.48
C THR A 93 5.41 4.36 6.93
N ILE A 94 6.58 3.78 7.28
CA ILE A 94 7.14 3.84 8.63
C ILE A 94 7.39 5.29 9.08
N LEU A 95 7.89 6.16 8.19
CA LEU A 95 8.16 7.57 8.50
C LEU A 95 6.90 8.38 8.84
N ASN A 96 5.73 7.92 8.43
CA ASN A 96 4.45 8.60 8.64
C ASN A 96 3.57 7.93 9.71
N THR A 97 3.99 6.80 10.27
CA THR A 97 3.26 6.16 11.37
C THR A 97 3.36 7.02 12.63
N PRO A 98 2.23 7.44 13.23
CA PRO A 98 2.25 8.30 14.40
C PRO A 98 2.85 7.55 15.60
N LYS A 99 3.56 8.31 16.45
CA LYS A 99 4.03 7.82 17.74
C LYS A 99 2.97 8.07 18.79
N ILE A 100 2.74 7.07 19.61
CA ILE A 100 1.74 7.09 20.68
C ILE A 100 2.43 6.87 22.04
N THR A 101 2.07 7.67 23.02
CA THR A 101 2.54 7.46 24.39
C THR A 101 1.79 6.30 25.02
N VAL A 102 2.52 5.24 25.36
CA VAL A 102 1.99 4.05 26.02
C VAL A 102 2.64 3.87 27.38
N ARG A 103 1.88 3.38 28.35
CA ARG A 103 2.38 3.04 29.67
C ARG A 103 2.70 1.55 29.75
N ARG A 104 3.99 1.22 29.90
CA ARG A 104 4.48 -0.17 30.04
C ARG A 104 5.52 -0.22 31.15
N ASN A 105 5.57 -1.30 31.92
CA ASN A 105 6.47 -1.47 33.06
C ASN A 105 6.42 -0.31 34.06
N GLY A 106 5.27 0.32 34.23
CA GLY A 106 5.10 1.47 35.13
C GLY A 106 5.64 2.82 34.63
N SER A 107 6.19 2.87 33.43
CA SER A 107 6.75 4.09 32.81
C SER A 107 6.07 4.41 31.48
N ASN A 108 6.01 5.69 31.14
CA ASN A 108 5.54 6.15 29.83
C ASN A 108 6.67 6.03 28.83
N GLN A 109 6.37 5.51 27.64
CA GLN A 109 7.29 5.40 26.52
C GLN A 109 6.55 5.69 25.21
N GLU A 110 7.25 6.22 24.22
CA GLU A 110 6.71 6.42 22.89
C GLU A 110 6.95 5.18 22.03
N VAL A 111 5.90 4.67 21.43
CA VAL A 111 5.96 3.55 20.46
C VAL A 111 5.21 3.92 19.20
N LEU A 112 5.52 3.27 18.09
CA LEU A 112 4.76 3.42 16.85
C LEU A 112 3.35 2.83 17.03
N ALA A 113 2.36 3.42 16.37
CA ALA A 113 0.98 2.94 16.46
C ALA A 113 0.84 1.46 16.08
N ASP A 114 1.66 0.96 15.15
CA ASP A 114 1.65 -0.45 14.72
C ASP A 114 2.27 -1.40 15.76
N GLU A 115 3.05 -0.88 16.72
CA GLU A 115 3.68 -1.67 17.78
C GLU A 115 2.80 -1.81 19.03
N LEU A 116 1.65 -1.14 19.05
CA LEU A 116 0.66 -1.27 20.12
C LEU A 116 0.08 -2.68 20.12
N VAL A 117 -0.28 -3.16 21.32
CA VAL A 117 -0.92 -4.46 21.50
C VAL A 117 -2.21 -4.33 22.29
N GLN A 118 -3.07 -5.31 22.21
CA GLN A 118 -4.29 -5.37 23.01
C GLN A 118 -3.96 -5.23 24.51
N ASP A 119 -4.81 -4.55 25.25
CA ASP A 119 -4.67 -4.20 26.67
C ASP A 119 -3.56 -3.18 26.99
N ASP A 120 -2.86 -2.61 26.01
CA ASP A 120 -1.98 -1.46 26.26
C ASP A 120 -2.77 -0.28 26.83
N VAL A 121 -2.16 0.43 27.76
CA VAL A 121 -2.70 1.69 28.31
C VAL A 121 -2.00 2.84 27.62
N ILE A 122 -2.76 3.61 26.84
CA ILE A 122 -2.27 4.75 26.07
C ILE A 122 -2.74 6.08 26.66
N THR A 123 -1.97 7.13 26.41
CA THR A 123 -2.37 8.51 26.70
C THR A 123 -2.75 9.18 25.40
N LEU A 124 -3.96 9.73 25.35
CA LEU A 124 -4.50 10.47 24.21
C LEU A 124 -4.64 11.94 24.58
N SER A 125 -4.20 12.83 23.70
CA SER A 125 -4.26 14.28 23.86
C SER A 125 -4.78 14.96 22.61
N ALA A 126 -5.13 16.23 22.72
CA ALA A 126 -5.66 17.04 21.63
C ALA A 126 -4.77 17.00 20.39
N GLY A 127 -5.38 16.88 19.20
CA GLY A 127 -4.73 16.75 17.91
C GLY A 127 -4.27 15.33 17.54
N GLY A 128 -4.36 14.36 18.48
CA GLY A 128 -4.02 12.97 18.23
C GLY A 128 -5.16 12.19 17.55
N GLN A 129 -4.81 11.22 16.72
CA GLN A 129 -5.75 10.25 16.19
C GLN A 129 -5.78 9.02 17.10
N ILE A 130 -6.97 8.44 17.31
CA ILE A 130 -7.16 7.21 18.10
C ILE A 130 -6.69 6.02 17.27
N PRO A 131 -5.62 5.30 17.70
CA PRO A 131 -4.96 4.29 16.85
C PRO A 131 -5.71 2.95 16.78
N ALA A 132 -6.50 2.64 17.80
CA ALA A 132 -7.24 1.38 17.93
C ALA A 132 -8.44 1.59 18.83
N ASP A 133 -9.41 0.66 18.83
CA ASP A 133 -10.59 0.79 19.70
C ASP A 133 -10.17 0.65 21.17
N ALA A 134 -10.61 1.59 21.99
CA ALA A 134 -10.18 1.71 23.37
C ALA A 134 -11.33 2.04 24.32
N LEU A 135 -11.12 1.80 25.60
CA LEU A 135 -12.00 2.19 26.70
C LEU A 135 -11.32 3.27 27.53
N VAL A 136 -12.02 4.37 27.80
CA VAL A 136 -11.50 5.45 28.67
C VAL A 136 -11.39 4.95 30.09
N LEU A 137 -10.18 4.99 30.66
CA LEU A 137 -9.90 4.60 32.04
C LEU A 137 -9.98 5.79 33.00
N SER A 138 -9.55 6.98 32.57
CA SER A 138 -9.55 8.20 33.38
C SER A 138 -9.40 9.43 32.49
N GLY A 139 -9.89 10.57 32.92
CA GLY A 139 -9.87 11.82 32.16
C GLY A 139 -11.12 12.03 31.32
N ASN A 140 -11.18 13.16 30.62
CA ASN A 140 -12.26 13.51 29.69
C ASN A 140 -11.64 14.02 28.40
N ILE A 141 -12.17 13.57 27.28
CA ILE A 141 -11.77 14.07 25.99
C ILE A 141 -12.99 14.35 25.10
N THR A 142 -12.83 15.31 24.21
CA THR A 142 -13.80 15.58 23.15
C THR A 142 -13.23 15.00 21.85
N VAL A 143 -14.01 14.17 21.19
CA VAL A 143 -13.60 13.49 19.96
C VAL A 143 -14.50 13.85 18.79
N ASN A 144 -13.93 13.82 17.60
CA ASN A 144 -14.65 13.89 16.34
C ASN A 144 -14.69 12.49 15.71
N GLU A 145 -15.89 11.93 15.56
CA GLU A 145 -16.12 10.61 14.98
C GLU A 145 -16.61 10.69 13.51
N ALA A 146 -16.43 11.83 12.83
CA ALA A 146 -16.92 12.07 11.47
C ALA A 146 -16.49 11.01 10.44
N LEU A 147 -15.28 10.46 10.56
CA LEU A 147 -14.81 9.38 9.69
C LEU A 147 -15.62 8.09 9.83
N ILE A 148 -16.31 7.92 10.95
CA ILE A 148 -17.06 6.71 11.29
C ILE A 148 -18.55 6.93 11.06
N THR A 149 -19.10 8.03 11.59
CA THR A 149 -20.53 8.33 11.59
C THR A 149 -20.95 9.15 10.36
N GLY A 150 -20.03 9.87 9.73
CA GLY A 150 -20.30 10.86 8.70
C GLY A 150 -20.76 12.22 9.24
N GLU A 151 -20.91 12.35 10.57
CA GLU A 151 -21.33 13.57 11.24
C GLU A 151 -20.16 14.20 12.00
N ALA A 152 -19.93 15.49 11.79
CA ALA A 152 -18.80 16.21 12.37
C ALA A 152 -19.07 16.72 13.81
N ASP A 153 -19.98 16.06 14.54
CA ASP A 153 -20.34 16.46 15.87
C ASP A 153 -19.21 16.15 16.87
N GLU A 154 -19.01 17.09 17.80
CA GLU A 154 -18.07 16.93 18.90
C GLU A 154 -18.72 16.12 20.03
N ILE A 155 -18.15 14.95 20.30
CA ILE A 155 -18.67 14.03 21.32
C ILE A 155 -17.74 14.01 22.51
N VAL A 156 -18.29 14.34 23.69
CA VAL A 156 -17.54 14.27 24.96
C VAL A 156 -17.55 12.84 25.46
N LYS A 157 -16.37 12.26 25.65
CA LYS A 157 -16.15 10.92 26.21
C LYS A 157 -15.59 11.03 27.63
N LYS A 158 -16.12 10.21 28.50
CA LYS A 158 -15.78 10.15 29.96
C LYS A 158 -15.30 8.74 30.29
N GLU A 159 -14.87 8.57 31.55
CA GLU A 159 -14.50 7.27 32.09
C GLU A 159 -15.60 6.21 31.87
N GLY A 160 -15.21 5.08 31.27
CA GLY A 160 -16.11 4.00 30.87
C GLY A 160 -16.68 4.10 29.48
N ASP A 161 -16.44 5.19 28.75
CA ASP A 161 -16.90 5.33 27.35
C ASP A 161 -15.93 4.67 26.36
N SER A 162 -16.50 4.12 25.30
CA SER A 162 -15.70 3.53 24.21
C SER A 162 -15.23 4.59 23.22
N LEU A 163 -13.99 4.43 22.79
CA LEU A 163 -13.33 5.21 21.74
C LEU A 163 -13.13 4.33 20.51
N PHE A 164 -13.43 4.87 19.36
CA PHE A 164 -13.30 4.14 18.09
C PHE A 164 -12.03 4.55 17.35
N SER A 165 -11.33 3.54 16.80
CA SER A 165 -10.16 3.76 15.94
C SER A 165 -10.50 4.68 14.77
N GLY A 166 -9.57 5.56 14.40
CA GLY A 166 -9.74 6.53 13.32
C GLY A 166 -10.35 7.87 13.72
N SER A 167 -11.00 7.98 14.90
CA SER A 167 -11.50 9.26 15.43
C SER A 167 -10.36 10.18 15.82
N PHE A 168 -10.62 11.50 15.82
CA PHE A 168 -9.64 12.51 16.23
C PHE A 168 -10.00 13.13 17.57
N VAL A 169 -9.00 13.37 18.42
CA VAL A 169 -9.14 14.10 19.66
C VAL A 169 -9.11 15.59 19.38
N ILE A 170 -10.22 16.30 19.67
CA ILE A 170 -10.32 17.76 19.49
C ILE A 170 -9.73 18.48 20.70
N SER A 171 -10.11 18.05 21.91
CA SER A 171 -9.68 18.70 23.15
C SER A 171 -9.65 17.73 24.31
N GLY A 172 -8.91 18.09 25.37
CA GLY A 172 -8.77 17.29 26.58
C GLY A 172 -7.65 16.26 26.51
N GLU A 173 -7.54 15.49 27.59
CA GLU A 173 -6.57 14.40 27.75
C GLU A 173 -7.21 13.25 28.53
N CYS A 174 -6.94 12.02 28.08
CA CYS A 174 -7.39 10.83 28.81
C CYS A 174 -6.37 9.69 28.74
N MET A 175 -6.47 8.78 29.69
CA MET A 175 -5.85 7.47 29.63
C MET A 175 -6.89 6.46 29.15
N ALA A 176 -6.55 5.68 28.14
CA ALA A 176 -7.44 4.68 27.57
C ALA A 176 -6.74 3.33 27.43
N LYS A 177 -7.49 2.24 27.59
CA LYS A 177 -7.01 0.87 27.43
C LYS A 177 -7.48 0.35 26.08
N LEU A 178 -6.56 -0.20 25.29
CA LEU A 178 -6.88 -0.79 24.00
C LEU A 178 -7.67 -2.09 24.17
N GLU A 179 -8.82 -2.19 23.52
CA GLU A 179 -9.68 -3.39 23.55
C GLU A 179 -9.56 -4.21 22.28
N LYS A 180 -9.62 -3.54 21.11
CA LYS A 180 -9.51 -4.19 19.81
C LYS A 180 -8.43 -3.52 18.99
N VAL A 181 -7.54 -4.32 18.43
CA VAL A 181 -6.36 -3.86 17.70
C VAL A 181 -6.29 -4.49 16.31
N GLY A 182 -5.57 -3.87 15.40
CA GLY A 182 -5.33 -4.38 14.05
C GLY A 182 -6.64 -4.67 13.30
N LYS A 183 -6.77 -5.88 12.77
CA LYS A 183 -7.94 -6.30 11.97
C LYS A 183 -9.26 -6.37 12.73
N ASP A 184 -9.21 -6.45 14.06
CA ASP A 184 -10.40 -6.53 14.90
C ASP A 184 -10.93 -5.15 15.31
N SER A 185 -10.19 -4.07 14.98
CA SER A 185 -10.62 -2.68 15.21
C SER A 185 -11.78 -2.29 14.28
N TYR A 186 -12.60 -1.36 14.73
CA TYR A 186 -13.80 -0.92 14.02
C TYR A 186 -13.49 -0.40 12.62
N ILE A 187 -12.47 0.46 12.49
CA ILE A 187 -12.08 1.03 11.19
C ILE A 187 -11.56 -0.05 10.24
N SER A 188 -10.83 -1.06 10.75
CA SER A 188 -10.36 -2.18 9.94
C SER A 188 -11.51 -3.02 9.42
N GLY A 189 -12.56 -3.22 10.23
CA GLY A 189 -13.77 -3.90 9.80
C GLY A 189 -14.49 -3.17 8.67
N LEU A 190 -14.60 -1.83 8.76
CA LEU A 190 -15.16 -1.00 7.70
C LEU A 190 -14.32 -1.04 6.41
N MET A 191 -12.99 -0.95 6.55
CA MET A 191 -12.06 -1.03 5.41
C MET A 191 -12.15 -2.38 4.71
N LEU A 192 -12.22 -3.48 5.45
CA LEU A 192 -12.38 -4.82 4.87
C LEU A 192 -13.68 -4.95 4.09
N GLN A 193 -14.80 -4.42 4.60
CA GLN A 193 -16.06 -4.39 3.87
C GLN A 193 -15.99 -3.54 2.61
N ALA A 194 -15.34 -2.37 2.68
CA ALA A 194 -15.13 -1.50 1.54
C ALA A 194 -14.21 -2.14 0.47
N THR A 195 -13.18 -2.86 0.90
CA THR A 195 -12.22 -3.52 0.01
C THR A 195 -12.80 -4.76 -0.67
N GLN A 196 -13.70 -5.50 -0.01
CA GLN A 196 -14.42 -6.61 -0.64
C GLN A 196 -15.34 -6.16 -1.78
N THR A 197 -15.77 -4.90 -1.77
CA THR A 197 -16.62 -4.32 -2.82
C THR A 197 -15.82 -3.76 -3.99
N LYS A 198 -14.52 -3.53 -3.81
CA LYS A 198 -13.59 -3.08 -4.84
C LYS A 198 -12.52 -4.16 -5.03
N GLU A 199 -12.73 -5.07 -5.99
CA GLU A 199 -11.59 -5.70 -6.65
C GLU A 199 -10.66 -4.57 -7.07
N GLY A 200 -9.46 -4.52 -6.50
CA GLY A 200 -8.54 -3.39 -6.63
C GLY A 200 -8.43 -2.96 -8.08
N GLU A 201 -8.92 -1.78 -8.40
CA GLU A 201 -8.83 -1.20 -9.74
C GLU A 201 -7.36 -1.17 -10.13
N GLN A 202 -6.96 -2.10 -10.99
CA GLN A 202 -5.63 -2.06 -11.58
C GLN A 202 -5.49 -0.75 -12.36
N SER A 203 -4.30 -0.14 -12.29
CA SER A 203 -3.94 0.99 -13.15
C SER A 203 -4.42 0.74 -14.57
N GLU A 204 -5.10 1.72 -15.19
CA GLU A 204 -5.59 1.58 -16.57
C GLU A 204 -4.43 1.35 -17.55
N MET A 205 -3.26 1.95 -17.30
CA MET A 205 -2.06 1.74 -18.07
C MET A 205 -1.60 0.28 -17.98
N ILE A 206 -1.53 -0.30 -16.78
CA ILE A 206 -1.18 -1.71 -16.59
C ILE A 206 -2.22 -2.62 -17.23
N ARG A 207 -3.51 -2.27 -17.12
CA ARG A 207 -4.60 -3.01 -17.78
C ARG A 207 -4.50 -2.94 -19.30
N ALA A 208 -4.19 -1.77 -19.85
CA ALA A 208 -3.97 -1.59 -21.30
C ALA A 208 -2.75 -2.37 -21.77
N LEU A 209 -1.64 -2.34 -21.04
CA LEU A 209 -0.45 -3.14 -21.30
C LEU A 209 -0.75 -4.64 -21.27
N ASN A 210 -1.45 -5.11 -20.26
CA ASN A 210 -1.84 -6.52 -20.14
C ASN A 210 -2.74 -6.96 -21.32
N ARG A 211 -3.69 -6.11 -21.72
CA ARG A 211 -4.54 -6.37 -22.89
C ARG A 211 -3.72 -6.44 -24.17
N LEU A 212 -2.79 -5.51 -24.39
CA LEU A 212 -1.89 -5.50 -25.54
C LEU A 212 -1.04 -6.78 -25.55
N VAL A 213 -0.43 -7.13 -24.42
CA VAL A 213 0.37 -8.33 -24.23
C VAL A 213 -0.43 -9.60 -24.56
N GLN A 214 -1.65 -9.71 -24.05
CA GLN A 214 -2.54 -10.83 -24.33
C GLN A 214 -2.93 -10.88 -25.82
N THR A 215 -3.27 -9.76 -26.43
CA THR A 215 -3.63 -9.68 -27.84
C THR A 215 -2.48 -10.10 -28.73
N VAL A 216 -1.29 -9.56 -28.49
CA VAL A 216 -0.06 -9.94 -29.21
C VAL A 216 0.24 -11.42 -29.02
N GLY A 217 0.14 -11.92 -27.78
CA GLY A 217 0.37 -13.33 -27.47
C GLY A 217 -0.58 -14.28 -28.20
N VAL A 218 -1.85 -13.92 -28.34
CA VAL A 218 -2.84 -14.71 -29.11
C VAL A 218 -2.51 -14.69 -30.60
N ILE A 219 -2.08 -13.53 -31.14
CA ILE A 219 -1.75 -13.38 -32.57
C ILE A 219 -0.44 -14.09 -32.92
N ILE A 220 0.53 -14.13 -32.03
CA ILE A 220 1.83 -14.80 -32.27
C ILE A 220 1.69 -16.29 -32.52
N LEU A 221 0.77 -16.99 -31.86
CA LEU A 221 0.59 -18.42 -31.97
C LEU A 221 0.20 -18.87 -33.43
N PRO A 222 -0.85 -18.31 -34.05
CA PRO A 222 -1.19 -18.66 -35.43
C PRO A 222 -0.12 -18.22 -36.42
N ILE A 223 0.53 -17.06 -36.20
CA ILE A 223 1.63 -16.63 -37.09
C ILE A 223 2.79 -17.62 -37.03
N GLY A 224 3.18 -18.04 -35.81
CA GLY A 224 4.20 -19.06 -35.63
C GLY A 224 3.86 -20.37 -36.33
N ALA A 225 2.60 -20.83 -36.19
CA ALA A 225 2.14 -22.03 -36.89
C ALA A 225 2.20 -21.88 -38.40
N ILE A 226 1.77 -20.76 -38.97
CA ILE A 226 1.83 -20.47 -40.40
C ILE A 226 3.28 -20.47 -40.90
N LEU A 227 4.18 -19.80 -40.20
CA LEU A 227 5.60 -19.74 -40.56
C LEU A 227 6.24 -21.14 -40.53
N PHE A 228 5.94 -21.93 -39.50
CA PHE A 228 6.40 -23.32 -39.45
C PHE A 228 5.90 -24.15 -40.61
N LEU A 229 4.59 -24.11 -40.93
CA LEU A 229 3.99 -24.83 -42.01
C LEU A 229 4.56 -24.41 -43.38
N GLN A 230 4.76 -23.10 -43.57
CA GLN A 230 5.35 -22.55 -44.77
C GLN A 230 6.78 -23.06 -44.99
N GLN A 231 7.63 -22.99 -43.97
CA GLN A 231 9.01 -23.45 -44.09
C GLN A 231 9.09 -24.98 -44.32
N TYR A 232 8.31 -25.73 -43.55
CA TYR A 232 8.38 -27.20 -43.61
C TYR A 232 7.78 -27.78 -44.87
N PHE A 233 6.59 -27.33 -45.31
CA PHE A 233 5.86 -27.92 -46.43
C PHE A 233 6.16 -27.26 -47.78
N PHE A 234 6.42 -25.95 -47.79
CA PHE A 234 6.60 -25.25 -49.08
C PHE A 234 8.07 -24.94 -49.40
N SER A 235 8.93 -24.75 -48.41
CA SER A 235 10.34 -24.44 -48.64
C SER A 235 11.24 -25.68 -48.58
N GLY A 236 10.73 -26.87 -48.24
CA GLY A 236 11.50 -28.09 -48.10
C GLY A 236 12.59 -28.04 -47.03
N ALA A 237 12.46 -27.12 -46.06
CA ALA A 237 13.42 -26.98 -44.97
C ALA A 237 13.36 -28.17 -44.02
N THR A 238 14.45 -28.43 -43.31
CA THR A 238 14.47 -29.47 -42.27
C THR A 238 13.54 -29.10 -41.13
N MET A 239 13.07 -30.09 -40.37
CA MET A 239 12.27 -29.86 -39.16
C MET A 239 12.97 -28.90 -38.19
N LYS A 240 14.29 -29.04 -38.08
CA LYS A 240 15.12 -28.18 -37.25
C LYS A 240 15.10 -26.74 -37.74
N ASP A 241 15.34 -26.47 -38.99
CA ASP A 241 15.38 -25.13 -39.55
C ASP A 241 14.02 -24.45 -39.49
N SER A 242 12.95 -25.21 -39.73
CA SER A 242 11.57 -24.72 -39.65
C SER A 242 11.19 -24.29 -38.23
N VAL A 243 11.55 -25.08 -37.21
CA VAL A 243 11.33 -24.74 -35.80
C VAL A 243 12.18 -23.53 -35.40
N THR A 244 13.47 -23.52 -35.77
CA THR A 244 14.36 -22.40 -35.44
C THR A 244 13.90 -21.09 -36.06
N GLY A 245 13.49 -21.11 -37.35
CA GLY A 245 12.95 -19.93 -38.03
C GLY A 245 11.65 -19.41 -37.39
N MET A 246 10.72 -20.30 -37.06
CA MET A 246 9.51 -19.98 -36.35
C MET A 246 9.83 -19.32 -34.96
N VAL A 247 10.72 -19.93 -34.20
CA VAL A 247 11.13 -19.43 -32.89
C VAL A 247 11.77 -18.05 -32.97
N ALA A 248 12.68 -17.84 -33.93
CA ALA A 248 13.31 -16.54 -34.13
C ALA A 248 12.29 -15.43 -34.43
N ALA A 249 11.29 -15.74 -35.28
CA ALA A 249 10.21 -14.81 -35.58
C ALA A 249 9.34 -14.51 -34.37
N ILE A 250 8.96 -15.53 -33.58
CA ILE A 250 8.16 -15.37 -32.35
C ILE A 250 8.91 -14.50 -31.35
N LEU A 251 10.19 -14.77 -31.07
CA LEU A 251 11.01 -14.00 -30.15
C LEU A 251 11.09 -12.52 -30.53
N GLY A 252 11.21 -12.21 -31.83
CA GLY A 252 11.22 -10.83 -32.32
C GLY A 252 9.91 -10.08 -32.19
N MET A 253 8.78 -10.79 -32.01
CA MET A 253 7.45 -10.18 -31.90
C MET A 253 7.04 -9.91 -30.44
N ILE A 254 7.71 -10.48 -29.45
CA ILE A 254 7.35 -10.34 -28.05
C ILE A 254 7.89 -9.00 -27.49
N PRO A 255 7.01 -8.08 -27.06
CA PRO A 255 7.44 -6.77 -26.54
C PRO A 255 7.84 -6.84 -25.06
N GLU A 256 8.90 -7.58 -24.72
CA GLU A 256 9.35 -7.81 -23.34
C GLU A 256 9.64 -6.54 -22.53
N GLY A 257 10.19 -5.51 -23.21
CA GLY A 257 10.65 -4.30 -22.55
C GLY A 257 9.54 -3.34 -22.09
N LEU A 258 8.31 -3.47 -22.59
CA LEU A 258 7.26 -2.48 -22.31
C LEU A 258 6.83 -2.44 -20.85
N TYR A 259 6.62 -3.61 -20.24
CA TYR A 259 6.20 -3.69 -18.82
C TYR A 259 7.30 -3.19 -17.90
N LEU A 260 8.54 -3.57 -18.17
CA LEU A 260 9.71 -3.13 -17.43
C LEU A 260 9.86 -1.60 -17.49
N LEU A 261 9.77 -1.03 -18.70
CA LEU A 261 9.90 0.41 -18.94
C LEU A 261 8.79 1.19 -18.19
N ALA A 262 7.56 0.73 -18.25
CA ALA A 262 6.43 1.35 -17.54
C ALA A 262 6.63 1.31 -16.01
N SER A 263 7.04 0.16 -15.48
CA SER A 263 7.34 0.00 -14.04
C SER A 263 8.46 0.92 -13.59
N VAL A 264 9.57 0.98 -14.33
CA VAL A 264 10.70 1.88 -14.04
C VAL A 264 10.26 3.35 -14.05
N ALA A 265 9.48 3.76 -15.04
CA ALA A 265 8.98 5.13 -15.14
C ALA A 265 8.12 5.52 -13.91
N MET A 266 7.24 4.61 -13.46
CA MET A 266 6.44 4.83 -12.25
C MET A 266 7.32 4.94 -10.99
N VAL A 267 8.28 4.03 -10.81
CA VAL A 267 9.21 4.05 -9.67
C VAL A 267 10.00 5.35 -9.62
N VAL A 268 10.55 5.79 -10.76
CA VAL A 268 11.29 7.07 -10.84
C VAL A 268 10.39 8.25 -10.48
N SER A 269 9.12 8.21 -10.88
CA SER A 269 8.14 9.25 -10.54
C SER A 269 7.82 9.28 -9.06
N VAL A 270 7.62 8.11 -8.43
CA VAL A 270 7.46 7.97 -6.96
C VAL A 270 8.68 8.55 -6.24
N MET A 271 9.89 8.20 -6.67
CA MET A 271 11.11 8.72 -6.06
C MET A 271 11.24 10.25 -6.19
N ARG A 272 10.82 10.84 -7.32
CA ARG A 272 10.85 12.30 -7.52
C ARG A 272 9.87 13.01 -6.58
N LEU A 273 8.65 12.51 -6.46
CA LEU A 273 7.63 13.07 -5.58
C LEU A 273 7.99 12.88 -4.09
N GLY A 274 8.53 11.72 -3.72
CA GLY A 274 9.04 11.47 -2.37
C GLY A 274 10.15 12.45 -1.95
N LYS A 275 11.06 12.83 -2.87
CA LYS A 275 12.07 13.88 -2.61
C LYS A 275 11.43 15.26 -2.35
N GLN A 276 10.25 15.53 -2.89
CA GLN A 276 9.47 16.74 -2.66
C GLN A 276 8.56 16.64 -1.42
N LYS A 277 8.76 15.62 -0.57
CA LYS A 277 7.95 15.33 0.63
C LYS A 277 6.47 15.05 0.33
N VAL A 278 6.16 14.60 -0.89
CA VAL A 278 4.82 14.14 -1.26
C VAL A 278 4.73 12.67 -0.94
N LEU A 279 3.83 12.31 -0.02
CA LEU A 279 3.56 10.92 0.32
C LEU A 279 2.71 10.26 -0.77
N ILE A 280 3.22 9.17 -1.34
CA ILE A 280 2.52 8.38 -2.34
C ILE A 280 2.17 7.03 -1.73
N HIS A 281 0.89 6.73 -1.69
CA HIS A 281 0.37 5.51 -1.07
C HIS A 281 0.46 4.29 -1.99
N ASP A 282 0.36 4.50 -3.31
CA ASP A 282 0.39 3.43 -4.32
C ASP A 282 0.99 3.97 -5.63
N MET A 283 1.66 3.12 -6.40
CA MET A 283 2.18 3.47 -7.73
C MET A 283 1.08 3.91 -8.71
N LYS A 284 -0.16 3.45 -8.51
CA LYS A 284 -1.34 3.89 -9.28
C LYS A 284 -1.63 5.39 -9.12
N CYS A 285 -1.30 5.96 -7.95
CA CYS A 285 -1.49 7.38 -7.69
C CYS A 285 -0.78 8.26 -8.74
N ILE A 286 0.37 7.80 -9.25
CA ILE A 286 1.13 8.53 -10.29
C ILE A 286 0.32 8.65 -11.58
N GLU A 287 -0.30 7.55 -12.01
CA GLU A 287 -1.13 7.55 -13.20
C GLU A 287 -2.39 8.40 -13.01
N THR A 288 -3.06 8.24 -11.87
CA THR A 288 -4.24 9.01 -11.51
C THR A 288 -3.92 10.51 -11.47
N LEU A 289 -2.81 10.87 -10.81
CA LEU A 289 -2.36 12.27 -10.72
C LEU A 289 -2.08 12.89 -12.10
N ALA A 290 -1.50 12.12 -13.03
CA ALA A 290 -1.22 12.58 -14.39
C ALA A 290 -2.49 12.82 -15.23
N ARG A 291 -3.64 12.26 -14.82
CA ARG A 291 -4.94 12.38 -15.52
C ARG A 291 -5.91 13.33 -14.86
N VAL A 292 -5.55 13.92 -13.71
CA VAL A 292 -6.41 14.87 -13.00
C VAL A 292 -6.61 16.12 -13.85
N ASN A 293 -7.85 16.43 -14.15
CA ASN A 293 -8.26 17.66 -14.83
C ASN A 293 -9.15 18.54 -13.95
N VAL A 294 -9.65 18.02 -12.84
CA VAL A 294 -10.42 18.75 -11.83
C VAL A 294 -9.88 18.39 -10.46
N LEU A 295 -9.46 19.39 -9.69
CA LEU A 295 -8.96 19.24 -8.33
C LEU A 295 -9.96 19.86 -7.35
N CYS A 296 -10.58 19.03 -6.52
CA CYS A 296 -11.41 19.45 -5.40
C CYS A 296 -10.60 19.32 -4.11
N VAL A 297 -10.41 20.42 -3.42
CA VAL A 297 -9.64 20.45 -2.16
C VAL A 297 -10.50 20.98 -1.03
N ASP A 298 -10.31 20.41 0.15
CA ASP A 298 -10.91 20.93 1.38
C ASP A 298 -10.15 22.20 1.83
N LYS A 299 -10.85 23.05 2.58
CA LYS A 299 -10.26 24.29 3.10
C LYS A 299 -9.39 24.02 4.32
N THR A 300 -9.95 23.37 5.33
CA THR A 300 -9.34 23.26 6.66
C THR A 300 -8.31 22.12 6.71
N GLY A 301 -7.09 22.42 7.12
CA GLY A 301 -6.00 21.43 7.17
C GLY A 301 -5.42 21.01 5.82
N THR A 302 -5.98 21.53 4.68
CA THR A 302 -5.50 21.27 3.32
C THR A 302 -4.98 22.55 2.67
N ILE A 303 -5.83 23.58 2.52
CA ILE A 303 -5.41 24.91 2.02
C ILE A 303 -4.90 25.77 3.17
N THR A 304 -5.51 25.61 4.34
CA THR A 304 -5.14 26.34 5.56
C THR A 304 -4.43 25.43 6.55
N VAL A 305 -3.62 26.03 7.42
CA VAL A 305 -3.05 25.32 8.59
C VAL A 305 -4.19 25.06 9.58
N PRO A 306 -4.22 23.91 10.29
CA PRO A 306 -5.27 23.62 11.27
C PRO A 306 -5.04 24.35 12.62
N GLU A 307 -4.44 25.53 12.57
CA GLU A 307 -4.15 26.39 13.73
C GLU A 307 -4.99 27.65 13.62
N MET A 308 -5.57 28.07 14.75
CA MET A 308 -6.31 29.32 14.84
C MET A 308 -5.51 30.34 15.64
N GLU A 309 -5.31 31.53 15.07
CA GLU A 309 -4.72 32.69 15.74
C GLU A 309 -5.77 33.78 15.93
N VAL A 310 -5.66 34.51 17.02
CA VAL A 310 -6.49 35.68 17.27
C VAL A 310 -5.95 36.84 16.44
N ALA A 311 -6.66 37.16 15.35
CA ALA A 311 -6.25 38.24 14.45
C ALA A 311 -6.55 39.63 15.03
N GLN A 312 -7.65 39.81 15.75
CA GLN A 312 -8.08 41.11 16.28
C GLN A 312 -9.11 40.96 17.40
N PHE A 313 -8.98 41.80 18.44
CA PHE A 313 -10.01 42.01 19.44
C PHE A 313 -10.87 43.22 19.07
N ILE A 314 -12.18 43.04 18.95
CA ILE A 314 -13.12 44.14 18.70
C ILE A 314 -13.96 44.27 19.92
N LEU A 315 -13.81 45.42 20.64
CA LEU A 315 -14.64 45.75 21.78
C LEU A 315 -16.04 46.15 21.32
N ALA A 316 -17.06 45.51 21.88
CA ALA A 316 -18.42 45.96 21.71
C ALA A 316 -18.62 47.31 22.37
N LYS A 317 -19.29 48.25 21.71
CA LYS A 317 -19.36 49.69 22.07
C LYS A 317 -19.95 50.01 23.45
N ASP A 318 -20.46 49.02 24.18
CA ASP A 318 -21.18 49.21 25.45
C ASP A 318 -20.68 48.36 26.64
N GLN A 319 -19.50 47.75 26.57
CA GLN A 319 -18.93 47.02 27.71
C GLN A 319 -17.49 47.42 27.93
N ASN A 320 -17.21 48.04 29.08
CA ASN A 320 -15.86 48.25 29.63
C ASN A 320 -15.20 46.90 30.00
N LEU A 321 -14.93 46.05 29.04
CA LEU A 321 -14.09 44.88 29.23
C LEU A 321 -12.66 45.30 28.84
N ALA A 322 -11.83 45.51 29.89
CA ALA A 322 -10.40 45.65 29.67
C ALA A 322 -9.90 44.35 29.02
N ALA A 323 -9.21 44.51 27.92
CA ALA A 323 -8.42 43.43 27.31
C ALA A 323 -7.29 43.16 28.32
N GLU A 324 -7.33 42.04 29.03
CA GLU A 324 -6.18 41.51 29.75
C GLU A 324 -5.21 40.94 28.74
N GLU A 325 -3.95 41.42 28.83
CA GLU A 325 -2.78 40.96 28.05
C GLU A 325 -2.46 39.49 28.25
#